data_d47bcec4d6180e226f287d84de9afd4d
#
_entry.id   d47bcec4d6180e226f287d84de9afd4d
#
_cell.length_a   1.000
_cell.length_b   1.000
_cell.length_c   1.000
_cell.angle_alpha   90.00
_cell.angle_beta   90.00
_cell.angle_gamma   90.00
#
_symmetry.space_group_name_H-M   'P 1'
#
loop_
_entity.id
_entity.type
_entity.pdbx_description
1 polymer ?
#
loop_
_entity_poly.entity_id
_entity_poly.type
_entity_poly.pdbx_seq_one_letter_code
_entity_poly.pdbx_strand_id
1 'polypeptide(L)'
;MAIKVAINGFGRIGRCVARIIATRSDIELVAINDTAEASMLEYITKYDTVHGTFEGDVKVENGFLKMGKINAKLYSTRDAKELSFAKDCGAEIVLECTGAYLTQDKCQVHIDNGASKVIMSAPAKDDTKTFVVGVNESTYN
;
A
#
# COMPACT_ATOMS: atom_id res chain seq x y z
N MET A 1 11.62 14.15 7.75
CA MET A 1 11.62 12.67 7.65
C MET A 1 10.40 12.20 6.90
N ALA A 2 10.56 11.20 6.04
CA ALA A 2 9.44 10.62 5.31
C ALA A 2 8.61 9.69 6.20
N ILE A 3 7.29 9.71 6.02
CA ILE A 3 6.39 8.77 6.67
C ILE A 3 6.47 7.44 5.92
N LYS A 4 6.76 6.36 6.62
CA LYS A 4 6.89 5.03 6.04
C LYS A 4 5.54 4.35 5.94
N VAL A 5 5.17 3.94 4.74
CA VAL A 5 3.89 3.28 4.47
C VAL A 5 4.08 1.92 3.83
N ALA A 6 3.11 1.04 4.06
CA ALA A 6 3.00 -0.25 3.41
C ALA A 6 1.67 -0.32 2.66
N ILE A 7 1.64 -1.05 1.56
CA ILE A 7 0.42 -1.28 0.77
C ILE A 7 0.07 -2.76 0.85
N ASN A 8 -1.14 -3.06 1.33
CA ASN A 8 -1.71 -4.38 1.25
C ASN A 8 -2.67 -4.43 0.05
N GLY A 9 -2.31 -5.18 -0.97
CA GLY A 9 -3.04 -5.24 -2.23
C GLY A 9 -2.49 -4.29 -3.29
N PHE A 10 -1.77 -4.85 -4.27
CA PHE A 10 -1.11 -4.06 -5.33
C PHE A 10 -1.87 -4.16 -6.65
N GLY A 11 -3.20 -4.04 -6.55
CA GLY A 11 -4.09 -3.89 -7.69
C GLY A 11 -4.04 -2.49 -8.28
N ARG A 12 -5.08 -2.09 -8.99
CA ARG A 12 -5.09 -0.78 -9.67
C ARG A 12 -4.91 0.38 -8.71
N ILE A 13 -5.59 0.37 -7.58
CA ILE A 13 -5.50 1.46 -6.60
C ILE A 13 -4.11 1.49 -5.93
N GLY A 14 -3.63 0.34 -5.46
CA GLY A 14 -2.30 0.24 -4.84
C GLY A 14 -1.19 0.71 -5.77
N ARG A 15 -1.24 0.31 -7.05
CA ARG A 15 -0.26 0.75 -8.05
C ARG A 15 -0.33 2.23 -8.36
N CYS A 16 -1.54 2.81 -8.45
CA CYS A 16 -1.70 4.26 -8.63
C CYS A 16 -1.10 5.04 -7.46
N VAL A 17 -1.35 4.58 -6.24
CA VAL A 17 -0.79 5.20 -5.03
C VAL A 17 0.74 5.11 -5.06
N ALA A 18 1.30 3.96 -5.42
CA ALA A 18 2.76 3.79 -5.52
C ALA A 18 3.37 4.75 -6.54
N ARG A 19 2.74 4.98 -7.69
CA ARG A 19 3.20 5.96 -8.68
C ARG A 19 3.24 7.37 -8.11
N ILE A 20 2.24 7.75 -7.33
CA ILE A 20 2.20 9.06 -6.65
C ILE A 20 3.31 9.16 -5.61
N ILE A 21 3.49 8.13 -4.79
CA ILE A 21 4.55 8.10 -3.78
C ILE A 21 5.93 8.24 -4.43
N ALA A 22 6.14 7.64 -5.60
CA ALA A 22 7.40 7.76 -6.33
C ALA A 22 7.78 9.20 -6.67
N THR A 23 6.81 10.11 -6.71
CA THR A 23 7.04 11.54 -6.99
C THR A 23 7.19 12.39 -5.73
N ARG A 24 6.98 11.82 -4.54
CA ARG A 24 6.96 12.55 -3.27
C ARG A 24 8.22 12.28 -2.45
N SER A 25 8.63 13.29 -1.67
CA SER A 25 9.75 13.17 -0.73
C SER A 25 9.32 12.99 0.73
N ASP A 26 8.05 13.22 1.04
CA ASP A 26 7.49 13.16 2.39
C ASP A 26 6.90 11.81 2.76
N ILE A 27 6.79 10.89 1.79
CA ILE A 27 6.25 9.54 1.98
C ILE A 27 7.21 8.53 1.36
N GLU A 28 7.47 7.44 2.07
CA GLU A 28 8.32 6.34 1.62
C GLU A 28 7.53 5.03 1.63
N LEU A 29 7.43 4.38 0.48
CA LEU A 29 6.81 3.06 0.37
C LEU A 29 7.87 1.99 0.71
N VAL A 30 7.66 1.28 1.82
CA VAL A 30 8.65 0.33 2.34
C VAL A 30 8.26 -1.13 2.16
N ALA A 31 6.98 -1.43 1.98
CA ALA A 31 6.49 -2.80 1.84
C ALA A 31 5.23 -2.86 0.98
N ILE A 32 5.09 -3.96 0.26
CA ILE A 32 3.93 -4.26 -0.58
C ILE A 32 3.57 -5.73 -0.39
N ASN A 33 2.28 -6.02 -0.23
CA ASN A 33 1.78 -7.39 -0.26
C ASN A 33 0.85 -7.59 -1.45
N ASP A 34 1.12 -8.60 -2.24
CA ASP A 34 0.21 -9.08 -3.29
C ASP A 34 0.51 -10.55 -3.56
N THR A 35 -0.51 -11.31 -3.94
CA THR A 35 -0.37 -12.75 -4.22
C THR A 35 0.01 -13.04 -5.68
N ALA A 36 0.09 -12.02 -6.54
CA ALA A 36 0.55 -12.19 -7.91
C ALA A 36 2.04 -12.52 -7.95
N GLU A 37 2.47 -13.20 -9.01
CA GLU A 37 3.88 -13.51 -9.21
C GLU A 37 4.71 -12.24 -9.41
N ALA A 38 5.96 -12.28 -8.97
CA ALA A 38 6.89 -11.15 -9.03
C ALA A 38 7.05 -10.59 -10.45
N SER A 39 7.19 -11.47 -11.46
CA SER A 39 7.30 -11.07 -12.85
C SER A 39 6.06 -10.34 -13.36
N MET A 40 4.90 -10.78 -12.92
CA MET A 40 3.63 -10.14 -13.25
C MET A 40 3.54 -8.77 -12.59
N LEU A 41 3.91 -8.66 -11.30
CA LEU A 41 3.93 -7.38 -10.58
C LEU A 41 4.87 -6.38 -11.25
N GLU A 42 6.04 -6.81 -11.67
CA GLU A 42 6.99 -5.98 -12.41
C GLU A 42 6.34 -5.41 -13.67
N TYR A 43 5.74 -6.29 -14.48
CA TYR A 43 5.11 -5.91 -15.75
C TYR A 43 3.94 -4.93 -15.56
N ILE A 44 2.97 -5.27 -14.70
CA ILE A 44 1.77 -4.45 -14.52
C ILE A 44 2.06 -3.14 -13.77
N THR A 45 3.16 -3.07 -13.05
CA THR A 45 3.62 -1.83 -12.41
C THR A 45 4.18 -0.87 -13.45
N LYS A 46 4.92 -1.39 -14.42
CA LYS A 46 5.52 -0.61 -15.49
C LYS A 46 4.48 -0.13 -16.51
N TYR A 47 3.58 -1.02 -16.92
CA TYR A 47 2.64 -0.76 -18.01
C TYR A 47 1.20 -0.70 -17.51
N ASP A 48 0.51 0.38 -17.83
CA ASP A 48 -0.90 0.57 -17.47
C ASP A 48 -1.64 1.17 -18.68
N THR A 49 -2.75 0.56 -19.06
CA THR A 49 -3.53 0.99 -20.23
C THR A 49 -4.14 2.38 -20.04
N VAL A 50 -4.53 2.73 -18.81
CA VAL A 50 -5.19 4.01 -18.50
C VAL A 50 -4.16 5.09 -18.14
N HIS A 51 -3.19 4.75 -17.28
CA HIS A 51 -2.23 5.72 -16.73
C HIS A 51 -0.90 5.75 -17.49
N GLY A 52 -0.74 4.92 -18.50
CA GLY A 52 0.44 4.87 -19.34
C GLY A 52 1.62 4.13 -18.69
N THR A 53 2.74 4.17 -19.38
CA THR A 53 3.97 3.53 -18.91
C THR A 53 4.62 4.39 -17.82
N PHE A 54 5.04 3.75 -16.73
CA PHE A 54 5.82 4.44 -15.69
C PHE A 54 7.17 4.88 -16.26
N GLU A 55 7.52 6.16 -16.10
CA GLU A 55 8.71 6.76 -16.71
C GLU A 55 10.03 6.33 -16.06
N GLY A 56 10.00 5.81 -14.84
CA GLY A 56 11.19 5.30 -14.15
C GLY A 56 11.42 3.81 -14.42
N ASP A 57 12.50 3.29 -13.88
CA ASP A 57 12.78 1.86 -13.91
C ASP A 57 11.87 1.12 -12.95
N VAL A 58 11.40 -0.06 -13.37
CA VAL A 58 10.65 -0.98 -12.52
C VAL A 58 11.28 -2.36 -12.62
N LYS A 59 11.67 -2.92 -11.48
CA LYS A 59 12.29 -4.25 -11.41
C LYS A 59 12.00 -4.91 -10.08
N VAL A 60 11.73 -6.22 -10.13
CA VAL A 60 11.68 -7.06 -8.93
C VAL A 60 12.99 -7.81 -8.80
N GLU A 61 13.68 -7.62 -7.69
CA GLU A 61 14.99 -8.18 -7.43
C GLU A 61 15.16 -8.48 -5.94
N ASN A 62 15.61 -9.70 -5.62
CA ASN A 62 15.90 -10.12 -4.24
C ASN A 62 14.72 -9.96 -3.26
N GLY A 63 13.47 -10.13 -3.76
CA GLY A 63 12.27 -9.98 -2.95
C GLY A 63 11.83 -8.54 -2.73
N PHE A 64 12.38 -7.60 -3.49
CA PHE A 64 12.01 -6.18 -3.44
C PHE A 64 11.50 -5.70 -4.78
N LEU A 65 10.49 -4.83 -4.75
CA LEU A 65 10.07 -4.07 -5.92
C LEU A 65 10.82 -2.74 -5.94
N LYS A 66 11.62 -2.53 -6.97
CA LYS A 66 12.28 -1.25 -7.25
C LYS A 66 11.48 -0.50 -8.29
N MET A 67 11.04 0.71 -7.95
CA MET A 67 10.20 1.54 -8.81
C MET A 67 10.63 3.01 -8.63
N GLY A 68 11.43 3.51 -9.58
CA GLY A 68 12.07 4.81 -9.40
C GLY A 68 12.93 4.79 -8.13
N LYS A 69 12.64 5.69 -7.20
CA LYS A 69 13.32 5.74 -5.90
C LYS A 69 12.78 4.74 -4.86
N ILE A 70 11.63 4.11 -5.13
CA ILE A 70 11.00 3.16 -4.22
C ILE A 70 11.80 1.85 -4.23
N ASN A 71 12.03 1.30 -3.03
CA ASN A 71 12.60 -0.03 -2.83
C ASN A 71 11.77 -0.71 -1.74
N ALA A 72 10.68 -1.37 -2.13
CA ALA A 72 9.70 -1.94 -1.22
C ALA A 72 9.85 -3.45 -1.12
N LYS A 73 9.86 -3.97 0.11
CA LYS A 73 9.88 -5.42 0.35
C LYS A 73 8.56 -6.04 -0.09
N LEU A 74 8.63 -7.12 -0.86
CA LEU A 74 7.45 -7.85 -1.32
C LEU A 74 7.08 -8.95 -0.34
N TYR A 75 5.79 -9.00 -0.04
CA TYR A 75 5.14 -10.09 0.70
C TYR A 75 4.13 -10.75 -0.24
N SER A 76 3.86 -12.04 -0.03
CA SER A 76 2.90 -12.78 -0.84
C SER A 76 2.08 -13.70 0.06
N THR A 77 1.11 -13.12 0.75
CA THR A 77 0.21 -13.87 1.62
C THR A 77 -1.20 -13.33 1.54
N ARG A 78 -2.18 -14.21 1.76
CA ARG A 78 -3.60 -13.84 1.91
C ARG A 78 -4.00 -13.59 3.35
N ASP A 79 -3.17 -14.03 4.31
CA ASP A 79 -3.42 -13.84 5.73
C ASP A 79 -2.67 -12.61 6.25
N ALA A 80 -3.41 -11.56 6.54
CA ALA A 80 -2.83 -10.32 7.04
C ALA A 80 -2.10 -10.48 8.39
N LYS A 81 -2.36 -11.55 9.13
CA LYS A 81 -1.64 -11.86 10.37
C LYS A 81 -0.15 -12.14 10.14
N GLU A 82 0.20 -12.56 8.93
CA GLU A 82 1.58 -12.81 8.54
C GLU A 82 2.32 -11.56 8.06
N LEU A 83 1.64 -10.42 7.98
CA LEU A 83 2.20 -9.18 7.44
C LEU A 83 2.85 -8.35 8.56
N SER A 84 4.15 -8.52 8.72
CA SER A 84 4.94 -7.80 9.73
C SER A 84 5.58 -6.51 9.17
N PHE A 85 4.81 -5.72 8.45
CA PHE A 85 5.29 -4.50 7.79
C PHE A 85 6.00 -3.54 8.74
N ALA A 86 5.41 -3.29 9.90
CA ALA A 86 5.99 -2.37 10.89
C ALA A 86 7.27 -2.92 11.49
N LYS A 87 7.26 -4.20 11.86
CA LYS A 87 8.40 -4.86 12.50
C LYS A 87 9.59 -5.00 11.55
N ASP A 88 9.32 -5.44 10.31
CA ASP A 88 10.39 -5.73 9.35
C ASP A 88 10.88 -4.48 8.61
N CYS A 89 10.00 -3.57 8.28
CA CYS A 89 10.27 -2.45 7.39
C CYS A 89 10.05 -1.08 8.04
N GLY A 90 9.55 -1.05 9.28
CA GLY A 90 9.27 0.21 9.98
C GLY A 90 8.06 0.97 9.46
N ALA A 91 7.12 0.28 8.79
CA ALA A 91 5.90 0.92 8.29
C ALA A 91 5.06 1.47 9.44
N GLU A 92 4.69 2.74 9.34
CA GLU A 92 3.85 3.43 10.33
C GLU A 92 2.38 3.34 9.95
N ILE A 93 2.08 3.41 8.66
CA ILE A 93 0.72 3.41 8.12
C ILE A 93 0.58 2.28 7.11
N VAL A 94 -0.51 1.53 7.18
CA VAL A 94 -0.88 0.53 6.18
C VAL A 94 -2.02 1.07 5.33
N LEU A 95 -1.82 1.05 4.02
CA LEU A 95 -2.86 1.36 3.03
C LEU A 95 -3.50 0.05 2.62
N GLU A 96 -4.75 -0.13 3.01
CA GLU A 96 -5.50 -1.36 2.75
C GLU A 96 -6.23 -1.24 1.41
N CYS A 97 -5.64 -1.82 0.37
CA CYS A 97 -6.09 -1.69 -1.01
C CYS A 97 -6.60 -3.01 -1.62
N THR A 98 -6.81 -4.05 -0.81
CA THR A 98 -7.28 -5.36 -1.30
C THR A 98 -8.78 -5.40 -1.59
N GLY A 99 -9.56 -4.53 -0.93
CA GLY A 99 -11.02 -4.63 -0.93
C GLY A 99 -11.59 -5.74 -0.04
N ALA A 100 -10.74 -6.49 0.66
CA ALA A 100 -11.14 -7.60 1.53
C ALA A 100 -11.25 -7.21 3.01
N TYR A 101 -10.51 -6.19 3.43
CA TYR A 101 -10.42 -5.73 4.83
C TYR A 101 -11.14 -4.38 4.94
N LEU A 102 -12.47 -4.42 4.98
CA LEU A 102 -13.31 -3.21 4.94
C LEU A 102 -14.06 -2.94 6.25
N THR A 103 -13.58 -3.49 7.36
CA THR A 103 -14.12 -3.22 8.69
C THR A 103 -12.99 -2.93 9.67
N GLN A 104 -13.30 -2.21 10.73
CA GLN A 104 -12.31 -1.92 11.77
C GLN A 104 -11.72 -3.21 12.36
N ASP A 105 -12.56 -4.21 12.63
CA ASP A 105 -12.11 -5.49 13.19
C ASP A 105 -11.11 -6.20 12.27
N LYS A 106 -11.38 -6.21 10.96
CA LYS A 106 -10.46 -6.82 9.98
C LYS A 106 -9.17 -6.05 9.86
N CYS A 107 -9.20 -4.73 9.92
CA CYS A 107 -8.01 -3.89 9.85
C CYS A 107 -7.20 -3.89 11.15
N GLN A 108 -7.80 -4.30 12.26
CA GLN A 108 -7.12 -4.35 13.56
C GLN A 108 -5.86 -5.22 13.51
N VAL A 109 -5.80 -6.23 12.66
CA VAL A 109 -4.65 -7.10 12.49
C VAL A 109 -3.37 -6.32 12.14
N HIS A 110 -3.49 -5.26 11.35
CA HIS A 110 -2.33 -4.42 10.99
C HIS A 110 -1.85 -3.59 12.19
N ILE A 111 -2.78 -3.14 13.03
CA ILE A 111 -2.44 -2.43 14.27
C ILE A 111 -1.77 -3.40 15.25
N ASP A 112 -2.30 -4.62 15.39
CA ASP A 112 -1.72 -5.65 16.24
C ASP A 112 -0.31 -6.05 15.77
N ASN A 113 -0.04 -5.95 14.47
CA ASN A 113 1.28 -6.19 13.89
C ASN A 113 2.22 -4.98 13.97
N GLY A 114 1.80 -3.90 14.62
CA GLY A 114 2.65 -2.75 14.94
C GLY A 114 2.42 -1.46 14.16
N ALA A 115 1.49 -1.44 13.20
CA ALA A 115 1.18 -0.21 12.48
C ALA A 115 0.44 0.78 13.40
N SER A 116 0.70 2.06 13.23
CA SER A 116 0.04 3.12 14.00
C SER A 116 -1.36 3.43 13.46
N LYS A 117 -1.53 3.32 12.13
CA LYS A 117 -2.80 3.63 11.45
C LYS A 117 -3.01 2.72 10.26
N VAL A 118 -4.29 2.50 9.94
CA VAL A 118 -4.71 1.81 8.71
C VAL A 118 -5.66 2.71 7.95
N ILE A 119 -5.43 2.88 6.66
CA ILE A 119 -6.31 3.63 5.76
C ILE A 119 -6.89 2.65 4.76
N MET A 120 -8.21 2.50 4.76
CA MET A 120 -8.94 1.72 3.76
C MET A 120 -9.16 2.56 2.51
N SER A 121 -8.81 2.03 1.34
CA SER A 121 -8.97 2.71 0.06
C SER A 121 -10.37 2.61 -0.53
N ALA A 122 -11.27 1.91 0.13
CA ALA A 122 -12.67 1.72 -0.27
C ALA A 122 -13.59 2.00 0.92
N PRO A 123 -14.89 2.27 0.67
CA PRO A 123 -15.84 2.51 1.75
C PRO A 123 -15.90 1.35 2.74
N ALA A 124 -15.89 1.69 4.02
CA ALA A 124 -16.03 0.70 5.09
C ALA A 124 -17.41 0.07 5.07
N LYS A 125 -17.48 -1.18 5.51
CA LYS A 125 -18.76 -1.94 5.64
C LYS A 125 -19.34 -1.86 7.05
N ASP A 126 -18.71 -1.06 7.91
CA ASP A 126 -19.15 -0.80 9.29
C ASP A 126 -19.22 0.71 9.55
N ASP A 127 -19.26 1.13 10.81
CA ASP A 127 -19.38 2.53 11.22
C ASP A 127 -18.05 3.30 11.14
N THR A 128 -17.00 2.73 10.56
CA THR A 128 -15.72 3.42 10.40
C THR A 128 -15.91 4.68 9.54
N LYS A 129 -15.41 5.80 10.03
CA LYS A 129 -15.56 7.10 9.35
C LYS A 129 -14.91 7.08 7.98
N THR A 130 -15.62 7.62 7.01
CA THR A 130 -15.14 7.79 5.64
C THR A 130 -14.87 9.27 5.38
N PHE A 131 -13.71 9.56 4.82
CA PHE A 131 -13.27 10.92 4.51
C PHE A 131 -13.08 11.09 3.02
N VAL A 132 -13.59 12.20 2.49
CA VAL A 132 -13.39 12.59 1.09
C VAL A 132 -12.73 13.96 1.08
N VAL A 133 -11.54 14.04 0.48
CA VAL A 133 -10.79 15.29 0.38
C VAL A 133 -11.59 16.33 -0.39
N GLY A 134 -11.71 17.53 0.17
CA GLY A 134 -12.54 18.60 -0.36
C GLY A 134 -14.00 18.55 0.10
N VAL A 135 -14.39 17.52 0.88
CA VAL A 135 -15.77 17.37 1.39
C VAL A 135 -15.81 17.37 2.91
N ASN A 136 -15.14 16.45 3.55
CA ASN A 136 -15.24 16.28 5.02
C ASN A 136 -13.92 15.91 5.70
N GLU A 137 -12.79 16.06 5.04
CA GLU A 137 -11.47 15.76 5.62
C GLU A 137 -11.20 16.54 6.90
N SER A 138 -11.78 17.72 7.03
CA SER A 138 -11.62 18.56 8.24
C SER A 138 -12.24 17.92 9.49
N THR A 139 -13.07 16.90 9.33
CA THR A 139 -13.68 16.17 10.46
C THR A 139 -12.77 15.06 11.00
N TYR A 140 -11.60 14.83 10.39
CA TYR A 140 -10.62 13.88 10.89
C TYR A 140 -9.97 14.41 12.17
N ASN A 141 -9.92 13.57 13.19
CA ASN A 141 -9.33 13.89 14.49
C ASN A 141 -8.61 12.68 15.12
#